data_bdba9704f9c5017318311c785fab4c81
#
_entry.id   bdba9704f9c5017318311c785fab4c81
#
_cell.length_a   1.000
_cell.length_b   1.000
_cell.length_c   1.000
_cell.angle_alpha   90.00
_cell.angle_beta   90.00
_cell.angle_gamma   90.00
#
_symmetry.space_group_name_H-M   'P 1'
#
loop_
_entity.id
_entity.type
_entity.pdbx_description
1 polymer ?
#
loop_
_entity_poly.entity_id
_entity_poly.type
_entity_poly.pdbx_seq_one_letter_code
_entity_poly.pdbx_strand_id
1 'polypeptide(L)'
;CPMLFYEAKTQQATYFSGKGLGLGIIRNSSYVNHVDVQEIKIHKNDVIVLYTDGLVEGRKNDSADEQYGYERLKQCLRTHCHKSAEEIKQAICDDFYEFSENSTYKDDTTLLVIKITKQNKLDLIEKENFEEIDWDNF
;
A
#
# COMPACT_ATOMS: atom_id res chain seq x y z
N CYS A 1 -6.91 -3.16 -3.18
CA CYS A 1 -6.61 -2.86 -1.77
C CYS A 1 -6.17 -1.40 -1.61
N PRO A 2 -6.56 -0.71 -0.54
CA PRO A 2 -6.07 0.62 -0.25
C PRO A 2 -4.58 0.58 0.13
N MET A 3 -3.83 1.59 -0.29
CA MET A 3 -2.45 1.80 0.14
C MET A 3 -2.44 2.26 1.61
N LEU A 4 -1.59 1.67 2.45
CA LEU A 4 -1.37 2.16 3.81
C LEU A 4 -0.14 3.09 3.82
N PHE A 5 -0.33 4.30 4.30
CA PHE A 5 0.70 5.33 4.39
C PHE A 5 0.91 5.76 5.84
N TYR A 6 2.15 5.72 6.31
CA TYR A 6 2.56 6.26 7.60
C TYR A 6 3.33 7.57 7.39
N GLU A 7 2.80 8.65 7.92
CA GLU A 7 3.44 9.97 7.92
C GLU A 7 4.26 10.15 9.21
N ALA A 8 5.57 10.20 9.08
CA ALA A 8 6.49 10.28 10.24
C ALA A 8 6.33 11.58 11.04
N LYS A 9 6.00 12.69 10.36
CA LYS A 9 5.84 14.00 10.99
C LYS A 9 4.65 14.06 11.96
N THR A 10 3.53 13.47 11.56
CA THR A 10 2.28 13.45 12.36
C THR A 10 2.13 12.18 13.19
N GLN A 11 2.98 11.18 12.93
CA GLN A 11 2.91 9.83 13.52
C GLN A 11 1.57 9.13 13.24
N GLN A 12 0.95 9.45 12.13
CA GLN A 12 -0.33 8.88 11.72
C GLN A 12 -0.16 7.88 10.59
N ALA A 13 -0.93 6.81 10.65
CA ALA A 13 -1.08 5.86 9.57
C ALA A 13 -2.50 5.98 8.99
N THR A 14 -2.59 6.15 7.68
CA THR A 14 -3.85 6.41 6.97
C THR A 14 -3.96 5.53 5.73
N TYR A 15 -5.16 5.04 5.47
CA TYR A 15 -5.46 4.31 4.24
C TYR A 15 -5.87 5.27 3.12
N PHE A 16 -5.22 5.14 1.99
CA PHE A 16 -5.56 5.84 0.75
C PHE A 16 -6.18 4.85 -0.23
N SER A 17 -7.42 5.08 -0.62
CA SER A 17 -8.11 4.32 -1.66
C SER A 17 -8.48 5.24 -2.80
N GLY A 18 -8.08 4.90 -4.03
CA GLY A 18 -8.56 5.55 -5.25
C GLY A 18 -9.81 4.86 -5.79
N LYS A 19 -10.63 5.61 -6.50
CA LYS A 19 -11.65 5.02 -7.37
C LYS A 19 -10.98 4.68 -8.70
N GLY A 20 -11.09 3.46 -9.14
CA GLY A 20 -10.52 3.03 -10.42
C GLY A 20 -11.16 1.74 -10.91
N LEU A 21 -11.13 1.53 -12.22
CA LEU A 21 -11.49 0.26 -12.83
C LEU A 21 -10.23 -0.60 -13.00
N GLY A 22 -10.39 -1.90 -12.81
CA GLY A 22 -9.31 -2.86 -13.10
C GLY A 22 -8.85 -2.77 -14.56
N LEU A 23 -7.56 -2.96 -14.78
CA LEU A 23 -6.98 -2.99 -16.13
C LEU A 23 -7.67 -4.08 -16.96
N GLY A 24 -8.03 -3.74 -18.22
CA GLY A 24 -8.66 -4.67 -19.16
C GLY A 24 -10.19 -4.75 -19.10
N ILE A 25 -10.87 -4.10 -18.14
CA ILE A 25 -12.34 -4.03 -18.08
C ILE A 25 -12.87 -3.15 -19.21
N ILE A 26 -12.24 -2.01 -19.47
CA ILE A 26 -12.55 -1.12 -20.59
C ILE A 26 -11.33 -1.09 -21.51
N ARG A 27 -11.54 -1.27 -22.84
CA ARG A 27 -10.48 -1.36 -23.86
C ARG A 27 -10.43 -0.14 -24.79
N ASN A 28 -10.82 1.03 -24.31
CA ASN A 28 -10.79 2.24 -25.12
C ASN A 28 -10.23 3.42 -24.32
N SER A 29 -10.00 4.54 -24.98
CA SER A 29 -9.47 5.77 -24.39
C SER A 29 -10.31 6.34 -23.22
N SER A 30 -11.56 5.90 -23.05
CA SER A 30 -12.40 6.32 -21.92
C SER A 30 -11.94 5.74 -20.58
N TYR A 31 -11.00 4.78 -20.56
CA TYR A 31 -10.43 4.22 -19.32
C TYR A 31 -9.85 5.31 -18.42
N VAL A 32 -9.19 6.31 -19.00
CA VAL A 32 -8.57 7.43 -18.28
C VAL A 32 -9.60 8.20 -17.42
N ASN A 33 -10.85 8.29 -17.87
CA ASN A 33 -11.93 8.97 -17.15
C ASN A 33 -12.39 8.21 -15.89
N HIS A 34 -11.92 6.96 -15.72
CA HIS A 34 -12.28 6.09 -14.60
C HIS A 34 -11.08 5.84 -13.65
N VAL A 35 -9.99 6.59 -13.82
CA VAL A 35 -8.81 6.49 -12.96
C VAL A 35 -8.66 7.76 -12.14
N ASP A 36 -8.68 7.61 -10.81
CA ASP A 36 -8.36 8.69 -9.88
C ASP A 36 -6.85 8.77 -9.71
N VAL A 37 -6.29 9.97 -9.92
CA VAL A 37 -4.88 10.25 -9.63
C VAL A 37 -4.79 11.06 -8.35
N GLN A 38 -4.06 10.56 -7.38
CA GLN A 38 -3.83 11.24 -6.11
C GLN A 38 -2.33 11.52 -5.94
N GLU A 39 -1.99 12.76 -5.58
CA GLU A 39 -0.63 13.16 -5.28
C GLU A 39 -0.43 13.20 -3.76
N ILE A 40 0.59 12.52 -3.27
CA ILE A 40 0.96 12.52 -1.85
C ILE A 40 2.37 13.07 -1.72
N LYS A 41 2.55 14.10 -0.88
CA LYS A 41 3.89 14.57 -0.52
C LYS A 41 4.53 13.60 0.45
N ILE A 42 5.68 13.08 0.08
CA ILE A 42 6.43 12.13 0.90
C ILE A 42 7.65 12.82 1.52
N HIS A 43 7.98 12.45 2.76
CA HIS A 43 9.10 13.00 3.51
C HIS A 43 9.99 11.87 4.06
N LYS A 44 11.18 12.25 4.50
CA LYS A 44 12.08 11.30 5.14
C LYS A 44 11.42 10.62 6.34
N ASN A 45 11.59 9.31 6.45
CA ASN A 45 11.02 8.39 7.43
C ASN A 45 9.55 8.02 7.21
N ASP A 46 8.88 8.57 6.20
CA ASP A 46 7.56 8.07 5.81
C ASP A 46 7.65 6.63 5.30
N VAL A 47 6.58 5.89 5.47
CA VAL A 47 6.48 4.49 5.04
C VAL A 47 5.22 4.28 4.23
N ILE A 48 5.38 3.60 3.08
CA ILE A 48 4.28 3.15 2.23
C ILE A 48 4.23 1.63 2.29
N VAL A 49 3.04 1.08 2.47
CA VAL A 49 2.78 -0.37 2.43
C VAL A 49 1.74 -0.65 1.35
N LEU A 50 2.14 -1.46 0.37
CA LEU A 50 1.28 -2.00 -0.67
C LEU A 50 1.14 -3.51 -0.44
N TYR A 51 -0.05 -4.03 -0.63
CA TYR A 51 -0.35 -5.43 -0.35
C TYR A 51 -1.55 -5.92 -1.17
N THR A 52 -1.70 -7.23 -1.27
CA THR A 52 -2.89 -7.88 -1.83
C THR A 52 -3.90 -8.21 -0.73
N ASP A 53 -5.13 -8.46 -1.11
CA ASP A 53 -6.25 -8.82 -0.21
C ASP A 53 -5.97 -10.07 0.63
N GLY A 54 -5.19 -11.03 0.12
CA GLY A 54 -4.79 -12.20 0.88
C GLY A 54 -4.13 -11.90 2.23
N LEU A 55 -3.52 -10.70 2.40
CA LEU A 55 -2.99 -10.29 3.71
C LEU A 55 -4.11 -9.91 4.68
N VAL A 56 -5.02 -9.00 4.30
CA VAL A 56 -6.03 -8.46 5.21
C VAL A 56 -7.25 -9.37 5.37
N GLU A 57 -7.51 -10.23 4.39
CA GLU A 57 -8.57 -11.24 4.42
C GLU A 57 -8.11 -12.58 5.00
N GLY A 58 -6.82 -12.71 5.34
CA GLY A 58 -6.29 -13.88 6.02
C GLY A 58 -7.07 -14.19 7.30
N ARG A 59 -7.39 -15.47 7.51
CA ARG A 59 -8.34 -15.91 8.54
C ARG A 59 -7.63 -16.56 9.73
N LYS A 60 -8.24 -16.40 10.88
CA LYS A 60 -7.86 -17.15 12.08
C LYS A 60 -8.72 -18.39 12.20
N ASN A 61 -8.08 -19.56 12.33
CA ASN A 61 -8.79 -20.85 12.50
C ASN A 61 -9.90 -21.11 11.45
N ASP A 62 -9.70 -20.67 10.21
CA ASP A 62 -10.69 -20.77 9.12
C ASP A 62 -12.01 -20.03 9.37
N SER A 63 -12.10 -19.20 10.40
CA SER A 63 -13.27 -18.38 10.68
C SER A 63 -13.39 -17.26 9.65
N ALA A 64 -14.55 -17.17 9.00
CA ALA A 64 -14.83 -16.06 8.08
C ALA A 64 -15.00 -14.71 8.79
N ASP A 65 -15.34 -14.74 10.08
CA ASP A 65 -15.60 -13.53 10.88
C ASP A 65 -14.33 -12.97 11.53
N GLU A 66 -13.25 -13.78 11.63
CA GLU A 66 -11.99 -13.36 12.21
C GLU A 66 -10.92 -13.21 11.12
N GLN A 67 -10.86 -12.04 10.48
CA GLN A 67 -9.84 -11.69 9.51
C GLN A 67 -8.69 -10.91 10.17
N TYR A 68 -7.49 -10.96 9.58
CA TYR A 68 -6.34 -10.16 10.00
C TYR A 68 -6.68 -8.67 10.03
N GLY A 69 -7.28 -8.19 8.97
CA GLY A 69 -7.94 -6.91 8.89
C GLY A 69 -7.02 -5.70 8.78
N TYR A 70 -7.63 -4.60 8.38
CA TYR A 70 -6.93 -3.33 8.16
C TYR A 70 -6.37 -2.70 9.45
N GLU A 71 -7.09 -2.79 10.55
CA GLU A 71 -6.66 -2.16 11.82
C GLU A 71 -5.46 -2.87 12.43
N ARG A 72 -5.37 -4.20 12.32
CA ARG A 72 -4.20 -4.96 12.80
C ARG A 72 -2.96 -4.62 11.97
N LEU A 73 -3.07 -4.58 10.64
CA LEU A 73 -1.98 -4.17 9.76
C LEU A 73 -1.49 -2.75 10.08
N LYS A 74 -2.41 -1.82 10.26
CA LYS A 74 -2.13 -0.43 10.62
C LYS A 74 -1.42 -0.32 11.97
N GLN A 75 -1.86 -1.08 12.97
CA GLN A 75 -1.24 -1.11 14.29
C GLN A 75 0.16 -1.72 14.24
N CYS A 76 0.36 -2.81 13.50
CA CYS A 76 1.67 -3.41 13.28
C CYS A 76 2.63 -2.42 12.64
N LEU A 77 2.22 -1.71 11.57
CA LEU A 77 3.03 -0.67 10.95
C LEU A 77 3.40 0.44 11.95
N ARG A 78 2.44 0.97 12.71
CA ARG A 78 2.70 2.03 13.70
C ARG A 78 3.72 1.62 14.77
N THR A 79 3.66 0.38 15.22
CA THR A 79 4.60 -0.17 16.22
C THR A 79 6.02 -0.26 15.68
N HIS A 80 6.17 -0.58 14.39
CA HIS A 80 7.47 -0.86 13.78
C HIS A 80 7.97 0.21 12.80
N CYS A 81 7.24 1.32 12.62
CA CYS A 81 7.53 2.37 11.64
C CYS A 81 8.94 2.98 11.74
N HIS A 82 9.59 2.91 12.91
CA HIS A 82 10.94 3.41 13.17
C HIS A 82 12.06 2.50 12.61
N LYS A 83 11.74 1.24 12.30
CA LYS A 83 12.68 0.24 11.79
C LYS A 83 12.97 0.41 10.29
N SER A 84 13.89 -0.39 9.76
CA SER A 84 14.14 -0.47 8.30
C SER A 84 12.93 -1.06 7.55
N ALA A 85 12.87 -0.86 6.22
CA ALA A 85 11.80 -1.43 5.40
C ALA A 85 11.74 -2.96 5.52
N GLU A 86 12.91 -3.62 5.54
CA GLU A 86 13.01 -5.07 5.69
C GLU A 86 12.48 -5.55 7.05
N GLU A 87 12.87 -4.87 8.14
CA GLU A 87 12.40 -5.23 9.48
C GLU A 87 10.89 -4.96 9.66
N ILE A 88 10.34 -3.90 9.02
CA ILE A 88 8.89 -3.63 9.00
C ILE A 88 8.17 -4.75 8.25
N LYS A 89 8.68 -5.11 7.06
CA LYS A 89 8.14 -6.23 6.27
C LYS A 89 8.12 -7.51 7.10
N GLN A 90 9.25 -7.85 7.72
CA GLN A 90 9.35 -9.05 8.53
C GLN A 90 8.36 -9.04 9.70
N ALA A 91 8.24 -7.91 10.42
CA ALA A 91 7.29 -7.78 11.53
C ALA A 91 5.83 -7.97 11.08
N ILE A 92 5.45 -7.46 9.91
CA ILE A 92 4.11 -7.67 9.36
C ILE A 92 3.90 -9.14 8.99
N CYS A 93 4.90 -9.79 8.38
CA CYS A 93 4.83 -11.20 8.03
C CYS A 93 4.70 -12.08 9.28
N ASP A 94 5.51 -11.83 10.31
CA ASP A 94 5.49 -12.60 11.55
C ASP A 94 4.14 -12.47 12.26
N ASP A 95 3.61 -11.23 12.37
CA ASP A 95 2.31 -10.95 12.98
C ASP A 95 1.16 -11.61 12.19
N PHE A 96 1.25 -11.60 10.86
CA PHE A 96 0.28 -12.29 9.99
C PHE A 96 0.34 -13.80 10.13
N TYR A 97 1.53 -14.40 10.14
CA TYR A 97 1.71 -15.85 10.31
C TYR A 97 1.24 -16.33 11.68
N GLU A 98 1.56 -15.59 12.75
CA GLU A 98 1.06 -15.90 14.10
C GLU A 98 -0.47 -15.86 14.15
N PHE A 99 -1.08 -14.86 13.52
CA PHE A 99 -2.54 -14.75 13.45
C PHE A 99 -3.20 -15.90 12.70
N SER A 100 -2.61 -16.32 11.56
CA SER A 100 -3.18 -17.32 10.63
C SER A 100 -2.65 -18.73 10.84
N GLU A 101 -1.88 -18.99 11.90
CA GLU A 101 -1.13 -20.25 12.11
C GLU A 101 -1.99 -21.50 11.96
N ASN A 102 -3.22 -21.48 12.45
CA ASN A 102 -4.14 -22.62 12.41
C ASN A 102 -5.15 -22.57 11.25
N SER A 103 -4.97 -21.64 10.30
CA SER A 103 -5.85 -21.54 9.14
C SER A 103 -5.37 -22.45 8.01
N THR A 104 -6.31 -23.21 7.42
CA THR A 104 -6.09 -23.94 6.17
C THR A 104 -6.38 -23.07 4.96
N TYR A 105 -7.13 -21.98 5.13
CA TYR A 105 -7.41 -21.02 4.09
C TYR A 105 -6.16 -20.17 3.81
N LYS A 106 -5.61 -20.34 2.61
CA LYS A 106 -4.46 -19.56 2.14
C LYS A 106 -4.79 -18.95 0.80
N ASP A 107 -4.58 -17.66 0.70
CA ASP A 107 -4.62 -16.92 -0.55
C ASP A 107 -3.23 -16.35 -0.83
N ASP A 108 -2.97 -16.02 -2.09
CA ASP A 108 -1.69 -15.44 -2.50
C ASP A 108 -1.49 -14.07 -1.84
N THR A 109 -0.44 -13.98 -1.04
CA THR A 109 -0.14 -12.77 -0.29
C THR A 109 1.10 -12.09 -0.84
N THR A 110 0.95 -10.85 -1.30
CA THR A 110 2.05 -9.99 -1.70
C THR A 110 2.14 -8.80 -0.75
N LEU A 111 3.35 -8.47 -0.33
CA LEU A 111 3.63 -7.34 0.56
C LEU A 111 4.86 -6.58 0.06
N LEU A 112 4.71 -5.28 -0.15
CA LEU A 112 5.79 -4.36 -0.47
C LEU A 112 5.83 -3.22 0.54
N VAL A 113 6.97 -3.04 1.19
CA VAL A 113 7.22 -1.95 2.13
C VAL A 113 8.27 -1.00 1.55
N ILE A 114 7.91 0.27 1.43
CA ILE A 114 8.79 1.34 0.96
C ILE A 114 9.01 2.32 2.11
N LYS A 115 10.26 2.48 2.55
CA LYS A 115 10.63 3.49 3.55
C LYS A 115 11.48 4.57 2.92
N ILE A 116 11.10 5.82 3.14
CA ILE A 116 11.81 6.98 2.61
C ILE A 116 13.02 7.29 3.49
N THR A 117 14.21 6.95 3.01
CA THR A 117 15.47 7.10 3.77
C THR A 117 16.16 8.44 3.55
N LYS A 118 15.93 9.07 2.38
CA LYS A 118 16.53 10.36 2.01
C LYS A 118 15.45 11.26 1.44
N GLN A 119 15.49 12.53 1.81
CA GLN A 119 14.75 13.57 1.12
C GLN A 119 15.66 14.11 0.04
N ASN A 120 15.41 13.78 -1.21
CA ASN A 120 16.08 14.44 -2.31
C ASN A 120 15.51 15.86 -2.42
N LYS A 121 16.37 16.83 -2.73
CA LYS A 121 16.00 18.22 -3.06
C LYS A 121 15.25 18.32 -4.41
N LEU A 122 14.46 17.32 -4.75
CA LEU A 122 13.57 17.32 -5.93
C LEU A 122 12.26 18.06 -5.67
N ASP A 123 12.13 18.75 -4.54
CA ASP A 123 11.01 19.65 -4.26
C ASP A 123 11.00 20.90 -5.18
N LEU A 124 11.87 20.95 -6.19
CA LEU A 124 12.01 22.07 -7.11
C LEU A 124 12.02 21.68 -8.59
N ILE A 125 11.49 20.54 -8.95
CA ILE A 125 11.01 20.37 -10.32
C ILE A 125 9.60 20.98 -10.33
N GLU A 126 9.57 22.30 -10.49
CA GLU A 126 8.39 23.01 -10.94
C GLU A 126 7.80 22.26 -12.14
N LYS A 127 6.48 22.31 -12.27
CA LYS A 127 5.58 21.73 -13.27
C LYS A 127 6.00 21.96 -14.73
N GLU A 128 7.25 21.95 -15.07
CA GLU A 128 7.73 22.07 -16.45
C GLU A 128 8.18 20.67 -16.92
N ASN A 129 7.42 20.17 -17.88
CA ASN A 129 7.68 18.99 -18.71
C ASN A 129 7.15 17.63 -18.23
N PHE A 130 5.84 17.53 -17.96
CA PHE A 130 5.14 16.35 -18.40
C PHE A 130 4.78 16.60 -19.88
N GLU A 131 5.61 16.15 -20.78
CA GLU A 131 5.18 15.95 -22.16
C GLU A 131 4.01 14.96 -22.12
N GLU A 132 2.86 15.36 -22.64
CA GLU A 132 1.70 14.49 -22.82
C GLU A 132 2.19 13.23 -23.54
N ILE A 133 2.08 12.10 -22.88
CA ILE A 133 2.31 10.81 -23.53
C ILE A 133 1.19 10.64 -24.53
N ASP A 134 1.52 10.74 -25.80
CA ASP A 134 0.60 10.50 -26.91
C ASP A 134 0.27 9.00 -26.96
N TRP A 135 -0.84 8.65 -26.33
CA TRP A 135 -1.36 7.28 -26.22
C TRP A 135 -1.95 6.76 -27.53
N ASP A 136 -2.08 7.62 -28.57
CA ASP A 136 -2.66 7.24 -29.87
C ASP A 136 -1.61 6.59 -30.80
N ASN A 137 -0.34 6.54 -30.40
CA ASN A 137 0.77 5.94 -31.18
C ASN A 137 1.30 4.62 -30.59
N PHE A 138 0.55 3.92 -29.73
CA PHE A 138 0.88 2.57 -29.26
C PHE A 138 -0.09 1.51 -29.74
#